data_0975d72b5290f1551f89302a6d58ddbf
#
_entry.id   0975d72b5290f1551f89302a6d58ddbf
#
_cell.length_a   1.000
_cell.length_b   1.000
_cell.length_c   1.000
_cell.angle_alpha   90.00
_cell.angle_beta   90.00
_cell.angle_gamma   90.00
#
_symmetry.space_group_name_H-M   'P 1'
#
loop_
_entity.id
_entity.type
_entity.pdbx_description
1 polymer ?
#
loop_
_entity_poly.entity_id
_entity_poly.type
_entity_poly.pdbx_seq_one_letter_code
_entity_poly.pdbx_strand_id
1 'polypeptide(L)'
;MSTNESPSLSGSYEFELDTLRIELGEVRQQLNAAAGLTSRIIECAAEGVLITDARRIIRSVNPAFEKSTGYSADEAVGRTPAMLKSGHHSGSFYREMWDSLNELGQWRGEIWNRHKSGEIYPEWLSISAVRDSQQQIRNYVGVFSDTHTHQDILERLHYLAYYDGLTGLPNRRLFLDRLNMAISHARRDKNMLAVMFVDLDQFKQVNDTLGHKVGDELLRAVTERMKSCLRDGDTLARLAGDEFTVLIPVLPHPDAARNVAEKFLECFSKPLHIDGFELCVTASIGIVIYPNDGEDAESLLHHADIAMYRIKESGRNGYLHYGAEMSTCPFPGNARVP
;
A
#
# COMPACT_ATOMS: atom_id res chain seq x y z
N MET A 1 49.56 -62.48 -48.20
CA MET A 1 48.27 -62.87 -47.63
C MET A 1 47.93 -61.84 -46.55
N SER A 2 47.20 -60.84 -46.92
CA SER A 2 46.75 -59.79 -45.99
C SER A 2 45.26 -60.02 -45.68
N THR A 3 44.97 -60.40 -44.48
CA THR A 3 43.62 -60.57 -44.02
C THR A 3 43.11 -59.19 -43.59
N ASN A 4 42.20 -58.66 -44.36
CA ASN A 4 41.47 -57.43 -44.05
C ASN A 4 40.28 -57.82 -43.13
N GLU A 5 40.39 -57.62 -41.82
CA GLU A 5 39.26 -57.70 -40.89
C GLU A 5 38.47 -56.42 -40.96
N SER A 6 37.25 -56.49 -41.47
CA SER A 6 36.28 -55.44 -41.42
C SER A 6 35.79 -55.25 -39.95
N PRO A 7 35.77 -54.06 -39.40
CA PRO A 7 35.22 -53.84 -38.03
C PRO A 7 33.74 -54.25 -37.99
N SER A 8 33.39 -55.06 -37.00
CA SER A 8 32.02 -55.57 -36.82
C SER A 8 31.05 -54.47 -36.60
N LEU A 9 30.05 -54.30 -37.45
CA LEU A 9 28.94 -53.37 -37.38
C LEU A 9 28.16 -53.42 -36.01
N SER A 10 28.26 -54.58 -35.33
CA SER A 10 27.56 -54.78 -34.03
C SER A 10 28.12 -53.94 -32.90
N GLY A 11 29.43 -53.67 -32.81
CA GLY A 11 30.01 -52.86 -31.73
C GLY A 11 29.66 -51.34 -31.81
N SER A 12 29.41 -50.82 -33.02
CA SER A 12 29.00 -49.43 -33.22
C SER A 12 27.57 -49.20 -32.76
N TYR A 13 26.67 -50.14 -33.00
CA TYR A 13 25.27 -50.06 -32.56
C TYR A 13 25.13 -50.21 -31.03
N GLU A 14 25.93 -51.05 -30.38
CA GLU A 14 25.94 -51.17 -28.92
C GLU A 14 26.45 -49.89 -28.24
N PHE A 15 27.47 -49.26 -28.75
CA PHE A 15 27.98 -47.99 -28.24
C PHE A 15 26.93 -46.83 -28.41
N GLU A 16 26.28 -46.78 -29.56
CA GLU A 16 25.21 -45.80 -29.82
C GLU A 16 24.01 -46.02 -28.89
N LEU A 17 23.61 -47.26 -28.65
CA LEU A 17 22.54 -47.60 -27.73
C LEU A 17 22.86 -47.23 -26.27
N ASP A 18 24.08 -47.44 -25.81
CA ASP A 18 24.51 -47.07 -24.47
C ASP A 18 24.60 -45.53 -24.30
N THR A 19 25.08 -44.84 -25.32
CA THR A 19 25.09 -43.37 -25.34
C THR A 19 23.66 -42.78 -25.24
N LEU A 20 22.74 -43.31 -26.04
CA LEU A 20 21.31 -42.91 -26.00
C LEU A 20 20.66 -43.22 -24.65
N ARG A 21 21.02 -44.34 -24.00
CA ARG A 21 20.52 -44.67 -22.64
C ARG A 21 21.01 -43.68 -21.59
N ILE A 22 22.26 -43.24 -21.68
CA ILE A 22 22.83 -42.23 -20.75
C ILE A 22 22.14 -40.89 -20.95
N GLU A 23 22.01 -40.42 -22.20
CA GLU A 23 21.30 -39.16 -22.51
C GLU A 23 19.85 -39.22 -22.07
N LEU A 24 19.15 -40.34 -22.29
CA LEU A 24 17.75 -40.50 -21.82
C LEU A 24 17.67 -40.47 -20.29
N GLY A 25 18.65 -41.02 -19.60
CA GLY A 25 18.80 -41.00 -18.16
C GLY A 25 18.95 -39.57 -17.61
N GLU A 26 19.84 -38.80 -18.25
CA GLU A 26 20.08 -37.37 -17.87
C GLU A 26 18.86 -36.50 -18.11
N VAL A 27 18.21 -36.61 -19.28
CA VAL A 27 16.97 -35.89 -19.60
C VAL A 27 15.85 -36.23 -18.60
N ARG A 28 15.73 -37.53 -18.26
CA ARG A 28 14.73 -37.97 -17.26
C ARG A 28 15.03 -37.41 -15.88
N GLN A 29 16.27 -37.34 -15.48
CA GLN A 29 16.69 -36.75 -14.19
C GLN A 29 16.43 -35.27 -14.14
N GLN A 30 16.74 -34.51 -15.21
CA GLN A 30 16.43 -33.08 -15.33
C GLN A 30 14.92 -32.82 -15.28
N LEU A 31 14.12 -33.62 -15.97
CA LEU A 31 12.67 -33.53 -15.97
C LEU A 31 12.08 -33.76 -14.58
N ASN A 32 12.57 -34.76 -13.86
CA ASN A 32 12.15 -35.07 -12.51
C ASN A 32 12.56 -33.97 -11.52
N ALA A 33 13.75 -33.38 -11.67
CA ALA A 33 14.20 -32.24 -10.86
C ALA A 33 13.33 -30.99 -11.09
N ALA A 34 13.01 -30.67 -12.34
CA ALA A 34 12.15 -29.55 -12.70
C ALA A 34 10.73 -29.76 -12.18
N ALA A 35 10.17 -30.97 -12.33
CA ALA A 35 8.84 -31.30 -11.79
C ALA A 35 8.80 -31.19 -10.25
N GLY A 36 9.86 -31.67 -9.56
CA GLY A 36 9.96 -31.58 -8.11
C GLY A 36 10.07 -30.13 -7.61
N LEU A 37 10.78 -29.25 -8.33
CA LEU A 37 10.86 -27.82 -7.99
C LEU A 37 9.48 -27.15 -8.16
N THR A 38 8.78 -27.41 -9.26
CA THR A 38 7.45 -26.85 -9.51
C THR A 38 6.44 -27.28 -8.44
N SER A 39 6.46 -28.57 -8.02
CA SER A 39 5.62 -29.06 -6.94
C SER A 39 5.89 -28.30 -5.63
N ARG A 40 7.15 -28.13 -5.26
CA ARG A 40 7.53 -27.40 -4.03
C ARG A 40 7.10 -25.93 -4.05
N ILE A 41 7.20 -25.25 -5.19
CA ILE A 41 6.74 -23.87 -5.34
C ILE A 41 5.24 -23.78 -5.06
N ILE A 42 4.45 -24.70 -5.63
CA ILE A 42 2.99 -24.75 -5.41
C ILE A 42 2.67 -25.08 -3.96
N GLU A 43 3.37 -26.01 -3.33
CA GLU A 43 3.20 -26.38 -1.94
C GLU A 43 3.50 -25.25 -0.96
N CYS A 44 4.49 -24.40 -1.27
CA CYS A 44 4.89 -23.26 -0.43
C CYS A 44 4.08 -21.99 -0.71
N ALA A 45 3.18 -21.96 -1.71
CA ALA A 45 2.37 -20.80 -2.00
C ALA A 45 1.43 -20.48 -0.85
N ALA A 46 1.34 -19.21 -0.47
CA ALA A 46 0.44 -18.74 0.58
C ALA A 46 -1.04 -18.76 0.13
N GLU A 47 -1.26 -18.66 -1.18
CA GLU A 47 -2.56 -18.68 -1.82
C GLU A 47 -3.01 -20.10 -2.10
N GLY A 48 -4.32 -20.37 -2.01
CA GLY A 48 -4.91 -21.66 -2.39
C GLY A 48 -4.71 -21.92 -3.88
N VAL A 49 -4.10 -23.04 -4.24
CA VAL A 49 -3.89 -23.47 -5.63
C VAL A 49 -4.63 -24.76 -5.89
N LEU A 50 -5.36 -24.79 -7.01
CA LEU A 50 -6.13 -25.94 -7.47
C LEU A 50 -5.81 -26.18 -8.95
N ILE A 51 -5.46 -27.41 -9.32
CA ILE A 51 -5.19 -27.81 -10.70
C ILE A 51 -6.21 -28.88 -11.13
N THR A 52 -6.85 -28.66 -12.28
CA THR A 52 -7.75 -29.65 -12.88
C THR A 52 -7.23 -30.14 -14.23
N ASP A 53 -7.77 -31.25 -14.70
CA ASP A 53 -7.63 -31.65 -16.11
C ASP A 53 -8.60 -30.86 -17.02
N ALA A 54 -8.55 -31.14 -18.33
CA ALA A 54 -9.43 -30.54 -19.34
C ALA A 54 -10.93 -30.82 -19.09
N ARG A 55 -11.27 -31.90 -18.36
CA ARG A 55 -12.63 -32.26 -17.96
C ARG A 55 -13.06 -31.58 -16.65
N ARG A 56 -12.20 -30.69 -16.12
CA ARG A 56 -12.43 -29.96 -14.85
C ARG A 56 -12.42 -30.87 -13.63
N ILE A 57 -11.76 -32.03 -13.71
CA ILE A 57 -11.56 -32.92 -12.55
C ILE A 57 -10.29 -32.47 -11.83
N ILE A 58 -10.37 -32.21 -10.52
CA ILE A 58 -9.27 -31.82 -9.66
C ILE A 58 -8.20 -32.90 -9.65
N ARG A 59 -6.98 -32.54 -9.98
CA ARG A 59 -5.81 -33.43 -10.02
C ARG A 59 -4.84 -33.13 -8.87
N SER A 60 -4.79 -31.88 -8.42
CA SER A 60 -3.94 -31.47 -7.31
C SER A 60 -4.47 -30.22 -6.64
N VAL A 61 -4.24 -30.10 -5.34
CA VAL A 61 -4.44 -28.92 -4.52
C VAL A 61 -3.23 -28.72 -3.60
N ASN A 62 -2.99 -27.50 -3.15
CA ASN A 62 -1.90 -27.24 -2.20
C ASN A 62 -2.42 -27.11 -0.75
N PRO A 63 -1.52 -27.07 0.27
CA PRO A 63 -1.93 -26.94 1.67
C PRO A 63 -2.75 -25.68 1.98
N ALA A 64 -2.51 -24.59 1.26
CA ALA A 64 -3.28 -23.35 1.44
C ALA A 64 -4.73 -23.51 0.99
N PHE A 65 -5.00 -24.27 -0.08
CA PHE A 65 -6.36 -24.65 -0.50
C PHE A 65 -7.07 -25.44 0.60
N GLU A 66 -6.40 -26.43 1.21
CA GLU A 66 -6.99 -27.22 2.29
C GLU A 66 -7.38 -26.34 3.49
N LYS A 67 -6.52 -25.39 3.83
CA LYS A 67 -6.73 -24.44 4.93
C LYS A 67 -7.90 -23.49 4.66
N SER A 68 -8.01 -22.96 3.43
CA SER A 68 -9.05 -21.96 3.09
C SER A 68 -10.42 -22.58 2.87
N THR A 69 -10.48 -23.81 2.32
CA THR A 69 -11.75 -24.46 1.97
C THR A 69 -12.22 -25.47 3.01
N GLY A 70 -11.32 -25.96 3.88
CA GLY A 70 -11.58 -27.04 4.84
C GLY A 70 -11.64 -28.45 4.24
N TYR A 71 -11.44 -28.60 2.92
CA TYR A 71 -11.39 -29.92 2.27
C TYR A 71 -9.94 -30.36 2.12
N SER A 72 -9.63 -31.61 2.52
CA SER A 72 -8.32 -32.18 2.29
C SER A 72 -8.10 -32.52 0.80
N ALA A 73 -6.81 -32.71 0.41
CA ALA A 73 -6.45 -33.15 -0.93
C ALA A 73 -7.15 -34.46 -1.31
N ASP A 74 -7.23 -35.44 -0.39
CA ASP A 74 -7.88 -36.74 -0.62
C ASP A 74 -9.40 -36.58 -0.87
N GLU A 75 -10.03 -35.59 -0.29
CA GLU A 75 -11.45 -35.30 -0.48
C GLU A 75 -11.72 -34.51 -1.76
N ALA A 76 -10.76 -33.67 -2.19
CA ALA A 76 -10.93 -32.79 -3.34
C ALA A 76 -10.52 -33.47 -4.66
N VAL A 77 -9.44 -34.23 -4.68
CA VAL A 77 -8.94 -34.91 -5.89
C VAL A 77 -9.99 -35.90 -6.43
N GLY A 78 -10.19 -35.86 -7.74
CA GLY A 78 -11.19 -36.66 -8.43
C GLY A 78 -12.59 -36.03 -8.48
N ARG A 79 -12.82 -34.94 -7.75
CA ARG A 79 -14.07 -34.15 -7.83
C ARG A 79 -13.92 -32.97 -8.79
N THR A 80 -15.01 -32.25 -9.01
CA THR A 80 -14.98 -30.97 -9.73
C THR A 80 -14.98 -29.80 -8.75
N PRO A 81 -14.45 -28.61 -9.13
CA PRO A 81 -14.50 -27.41 -8.29
C PRO A 81 -15.93 -26.98 -7.90
N ALA A 82 -16.94 -27.52 -8.57
CA ALA A 82 -18.35 -27.28 -8.20
C ALA A 82 -18.69 -27.72 -6.76
N MET A 83 -17.83 -28.51 -6.11
CA MET A 83 -17.98 -28.86 -4.69
C MET A 83 -17.91 -27.63 -3.75
N LEU A 84 -17.27 -26.56 -4.19
CA LEU A 84 -17.16 -25.28 -3.44
C LEU A 84 -18.35 -24.36 -3.70
N LYS A 85 -19.28 -24.70 -4.57
CA LYS A 85 -20.36 -23.82 -4.99
C LYS A 85 -21.28 -23.44 -3.82
N SER A 86 -21.41 -22.12 -3.55
CA SER A 86 -22.28 -21.60 -2.48
C SER A 86 -23.75 -21.54 -2.87
N GLY A 87 -24.07 -21.42 -4.16
CA GLY A 87 -25.40 -21.10 -4.67
C GLY A 87 -25.69 -19.61 -4.78
N HIS A 88 -24.76 -18.75 -4.41
CA HIS A 88 -24.90 -17.30 -4.49
C HIS A 88 -24.95 -16.78 -5.93
N HIS A 89 -24.11 -17.33 -6.82
CA HIS A 89 -24.04 -16.92 -8.22
C HIS A 89 -25.05 -17.66 -9.10
N SER A 90 -25.58 -16.93 -10.10
CA SER A 90 -26.51 -17.47 -11.10
C SER A 90 -25.80 -18.40 -12.11
N GLY A 91 -26.60 -19.14 -12.88
CA GLY A 91 -26.04 -19.94 -13.99
C GLY A 91 -25.41 -19.11 -15.11
N SER A 92 -25.82 -17.84 -15.30
CA SER A 92 -25.22 -16.92 -16.28
C SER A 92 -23.79 -16.54 -15.90
N PHE A 93 -23.54 -16.26 -14.62
CA PHE A 93 -22.20 -15.97 -14.09
C PHE A 93 -21.18 -17.07 -14.45
N TYR A 94 -21.54 -18.33 -14.20
CA TYR A 94 -20.65 -19.45 -14.51
C TYR A 94 -20.48 -19.66 -16.02
N ARG A 95 -21.47 -19.34 -16.85
CA ARG A 95 -21.32 -19.38 -18.31
C ARG A 95 -20.33 -18.35 -18.79
N GLU A 96 -20.48 -17.10 -18.40
CA GLU A 96 -19.55 -16.01 -18.74
C GLU A 96 -18.11 -16.32 -18.30
N MET A 97 -17.94 -16.88 -17.11
CA MET A 97 -16.64 -17.35 -16.62
C MET A 97 -16.03 -18.39 -17.56
N TRP A 98 -16.80 -19.41 -17.98
CA TRP A 98 -16.31 -20.48 -18.85
C TRP A 98 -16.11 -20.01 -20.28
N ASP A 99 -16.94 -19.10 -20.78
CA ASP A 99 -16.77 -18.50 -22.11
C ASP A 99 -15.46 -17.71 -22.17
N SER A 100 -15.18 -16.88 -21.16
CA SER A 100 -13.90 -16.17 -21.03
C SER A 100 -12.69 -17.12 -20.99
N LEU A 101 -12.78 -18.24 -20.25
CA LEU A 101 -11.70 -19.23 -20.19
C LEU A 101 -11.46 -19.94 -21.51
N ASN A 102 -12.51 -20.20 -22.27
CA ASN A 102 -12.40 -20.85 -23.58
C ASN A 102 -11.82 -19.90 -24.63
N GLU A 103 -12.26 -18.65 -24.64
CA GLU A 103 -11.88 -17.63 -25.64
C GLU A 103 -10.54 -16.98 -25.30
N LEU A 104 -10.37 -16.46 -24.07
CA LEU A 104 -9.22 -15.68 -23.64
C LEU A 104 -8.16 -16.51 -22.91
N GLY A 105 -8.51 -17.73 -22.51
CA GLY A 105 -7.62 -18.59 -21.73
C GLY A 105 -7.45 -18.20 -20.27
N GLN A 106 -8.16 -17.16 -19.80
CA GLN A 106 -8.09 -16.69 -18.41
C GLN A 106 -9.42 -16.07 -17.98
N TRP A 107 -9.66 -16.11 -16.68
CA TRP A 107 -10.75 -15.42 -16.02
C TRP A 107 -10.31 -14.97 -14.63
N ARG A 108 -10.81 -13.81 -14.17
CA ARG A 108 -10.58 -13.30 -12.81
C ARG A 108 -11.84 -12.63 -12.30
N GLY A 109 -12.13 -12.84 -11.03
CA GLY A 109 -13.30 -12.22 -10.41
C GLY A 109 -13.52 -12.68 -8.98
N GLU A 110 -14.43 -11.98 -8.30
CA GLU A 110 -14.94 -12.41 -7.01
C GLU A 110 -15.90 -13.59 -7.19
N ILE A 111 -15.72 -14.62 -6.37
CA ILE A 111 -16.60 -15.78 -6.31
C ILE A 111 -16.99 -16.06 -4.86
N TRP A 112 -18.25 -16.40 -4.67
CA TRP A 112 -18.75 -16.80 -3.35
C TRP A 112 -18.73 -18.32 -3.24
N ASN A 113 -17.81 -18.82 -2.44
CA ASN A 113 -17.63 -20.23 -2.19
C ASN A 113 -18.28 -20.67 -0.88
N ARG A 114 -18.40 -22.00 -0.69
CA ARG A 114 -18.86 -22.63 0.54
C ARG A 114 -17.73 -23.44 1.14
N HIS A 115 -17.30 -23.08 2.35
CA HIS A 115 -16.40 -23.87 3.17
C HIS A 115 -17.02 -25.20 3.57
N LYS A 116 -16.23 -26.21 3.87
CA LYS A 116 -16.68 -27.53 4.34
C LYS A 116 -17.59 -27.47 5.56
N SER A 117 -17.39 -26.48 6.44
CA SER A 117 -18.27 -26.23 7.61
C SER A 117 -19.67 -25.73 7.24
N GLY A 118 -19.91 -25.36 5.98
CA GLY A 118 -21.16 -24.79 5.50
C GLY A 118 -21.16 -23.25 5.41
N GLU A 119 -20.16 -22.57 5.94
CA GLU A 119 -19.98 -21.14 5.86
C GLU A 119 -19.80 -20.68 4.40
N ILE A 120 -20.49 -19.59 4.02
CA ILE A 120 -20.38 -19.00 2.70
C ILE A 120 -19.49 -17.75 2.83
N TYR A 121 -18.45 -17.69 2.00
CA TYR A 121 -17.45 -16.61 2.04
C TYR A 121 -17.10 -16.14 0.62
N PRO A 122 -16.82 -14.84 0.45
CA PRO A 122 -16.30 -14.31 -0.80
C PRO A 122 -14.80 -14.60 -0.92
N GLU A 123 -14.35 -14.85 -2.14
CA GLU A 123 -12.97 -15.15 -2.46
C GLU A 123 -12.61 -14.60 -3.83
N TRP A 124 -11.41 -14.11 -4.01
CA TRP A 124 -10.92 -13.69 -5.32
C TRP A 124 -10.30 -14.87 -6.05
N LEU A 125 -10.86 -15.23 -7.18
CA LEU A 125 -10.41 -16.38 -7.96
C LEU A 125 -9.81 -15.93 -9.29
N SER A 126 -8.59 -16.39 -9.58
CA SER A 126 -7.95 -16.28 -10.89
C SER A 126 -7.81 -17.67 -11.49
N ILE A 127 -8.36 -17.88 -12.69
CA ILE A 127 -8.25 -19.16 -13.42
C ILE A 127 -7.49 -18.92 -14.72
N SER A 128 -6.54 -19.81 -15.02
CA SER A 128 -5.79 -19.83 -16.27
C SER A 128 -5.88 -21.20 -16.93
N ALA A 129 -6.12 -21.24 -18.25
CA ALA A 129 -6.10 -22.45 -19.05
C ALA A 129 -4.68 -22.71 -19.56
N VAL A 130 -4.15 -23.88 -19.25
CA VAL A 130 -2.85 -24.36 -19.74
C VAL A 130 -3.08 -25.17 -21.01
N ARG A 131 -2.46 -24.74 -22.11
CA ARG A 131 -2.60 -25.36 -23.43
C ARG A 131 -1.36 -26.14 -23.83
N ASP A 132 -1.52 -27.17 -24.61
CA ASP A 132 -0.40 -27.92 -25.20
C ASP A 132 0.13 -27.24 -26.46
N SER A 133 1.14 -27.89 -27.11
CA SER A 133 1.73 -27.42 -28.36
C SER A 133 0.75 -27.36 -29.54
N GLN A 134 -0.39 -28.06 -29.44
CA GLN A 134 -1.49 -28.04 -30.43
C GLN A 134 -2.61 -27.07 -30.05
N GLN A 135 -2.38 -26.16 -29.06
CA GLN A 135 -3.34 -25.18 -28.54
C GLN A 135 -4.58 -25.83 -27.86
N GLN A 136 -4.56 -27.12 -27.56
CA GLN A 136 -5.63 -27.79 -26.84
C GLN A 136 -5.45 -27.58 -25.32
N ILE A 137 -6.55 -27.28 -24.64
CA ILE A 137 -6.54 -27.11 -23.18
C ILE A 137 -6.25 -28.46 -22.53
N ARG A 138 -5.20 -28.52 -21.73
CA ARG A 138 -4.81 -29.71 -20.95
C ARG A 138 -5.22 -29.58 -19.50
N ASN A 139 -5.05 -28.43 -18.93
CA ASN A 139 -5.31 -28.19 -17.51
C ASN A 139 -5.91 -26.79 -17.30
N TYR A 140 -6.61 -26.64 -16.18
CA TYR A 140 -6.91 -25.31 -15.62
C TYR A 140 -6.21 -25.19 -14.28
N VAL A 141 -5.66 -24.00 -14.02
CA VAL A 141 -5.04 -23.64 -12.74
C VAL A 141 -5.87 -22.54 -12.12
N GLY A 142 -6.47 -22.80 -10.98
CA GLY A 142 -7.18 -21.83 -10.16
C GLY A 142 -6.31 -21.40 -8.99
N VAL A 143 -6.19 -20.11 -8.77
CA VAL A 143 -5.51 -19.50 -7.62
C VAL A 143 -6.55 -18.71 -6.83
N PHE A 144 -6.69 -19.05 -5.56
CA PHE A 144 -7.61 -18.43 -4.63
C PHE A 144 -6.86 -17.50 -3.70
N SER A 145 -7.26 -16.25 -3.66
CA SER A 145 -6.75 -15.29 -2.68
C SER A 145 -7.90 -14.79 -1.80
N ASP A 146 -7.61 -14.57 -0.53
CA ASP A 146 -8.57 -14.00 0.40
C ASP A 146 -8.94 -12.58 -0.07
N THR A 147 -10.25 -12.34 -0.30
CA THR A 147 -10.75 -11.00 -0.69
C THR A 147 -10.41 -9.96 0.37
N HIS A 148 -10.45 -10.34 1.64
CA HIS A 148 -10.07 -9.45 2.74
C HIS A 148 -8.61 -9.02 2.61
N THR A 149 -7.70 -9.97 2.32
CA THR A 149 -6.28 -9.66 2.15
C THR A 149 -6.03 -8.70 0.97
N HIS A 150 -6.76 -8.84 -0.14
CA HIS A 150 -6.58 -7.98 -1.32
C HIS A 150 -7.17 -6.59 -1.11
N GLN A 151 -8.35 -6.51 -0.52
CA GLN A 151 -9.01 -5.25 -0.18
C GLN A 151 -8.24 -4.52 0.92
N ASP A 152 -7.80 -5.24 1.95
CA ASP A 152 -6.94 -4.73 3.02
C ASP A 152 -5.59 -4.21 2.48
N ILE A 153 -4.98 -4.89 1.50
CA ILE A 153 -3.76 -4.43 0.86
C ILE A 153 -4.01 -3.15 0.06
N LEU A 154 -5.08 -3.06 -0.72
CA LEU A 154 -5.41 -1.85 -1.47
C LEU A 154 -5.76 -0.69 -0.54
N GLU A 155 -6.54 -0.91 0.51
CA GLU A 155 -6.83 0.07 1.55
C GLU A 155 -5.58 0.49 2.30
N ARG A 156 -4.70 -0.47 2.62
CA ARG A 156 -3.41 -0.20 3.26
C ARG A 156 -2.46 0.60 2.35
N LEU A 157 -2.40 0.26 1.06
CA LEU A 157 -1.63 1.02 0.07
C LEU A 157 -2.20 2.43 -0.10
N HIS A 158 -3.52 2.57 -0.17
CA HIS A 158 -4.18 3.86 -0.20
C HIS A 158 -3.88 4.66 1.07
N TYR A 159 -4.01 4.04 2.24
CA TYR A 159 -3.68 4.68 3.52
C TYR A 159 -2.22 5.13 3.56
N LEU A 160 -1.27 4.28 3.20
CA LEU A 160 0.17 4.63 3.16
C LEU A 160 0.48 5.72 2.13
N ALA A 161 -0.27 5.80 1.03
CA ALA A 161 -0.08 6.82 0.00
C ALA A 161 -0.57 8.21 0.42
N TYR A 162 -1.53 8.31 1.34
CA TYR A 162 -2.23 9.56 1.68
C TYR A 162 -2.17 9.97 3.16
N TYR A 163 -1.76 9.07 4.06
CA TYR A 163 -1.70 9.33 5.49
C TYR A 163 -0.32 9.06 6.08
N ASP A 164 0.01 9.77 7.15
CA ASP A 164 1.22 9.55 7.95
C ASP A 164 1.04 8.33 8.86
N GLY A 165 1.96 7.39 8.78
CA GLY A 165 1.86 6.10 9.47
C GLY A 165 1.97 6.19 11.00
N LEU A 166 2.53 7.27 11.56
CA LEU A 166 2.69 7.46 13.00
C LEU A 166 1.47 8.11 13.64
N THR A 167 0.97 9.18 13.01
CA THR A 167 -0.09 10.05 13.58
C THR A 167 -1.47 9.80 12.99
N GLY A 168 -1.56 9.08 11.87
CA GLY A 168 -2.81 8.88 11.15
C GLY A 168 -3.36 10.13 10.47
N LEU A 169 -2.61 11.23 10.46
CA LEU A 169 -2.98 12.47 9.79
C LEU A 169 -2.81 12.35 8.26
N PRO A 170 -3.49 13.16 7.47
CA PRO A 170 -3.12 13.43 6.10
C PRO A 170 -1.62 13.69 5.96
N ASN A 171 -0.97 13.05 4.98
CA ASN A 171 0.42 13.33 4.64
C ASN A 171 0.52 14.54 3.68
N ARG A 172 1.74 14.89 3.27
CA ARG A 172 2.02 15.99 2.34
C ARG A 172 1.18 15.90 1.05
N ARG A 173 1.02 14.70 0.50
CA ARG A 173 0.30 14.50 -0.76
C ARG A 173 -1.19 14.82 -0.62
N LEU A 174 -1.85 14.26 0.40
CA LEU A 174 -3.27 14.50 0.65
C LEU A 174 -3.53 15.95 1.05
N PHE A 175 -2.60 16.57 1.80
CA PHE A 175 -2.71 17.97 2.15
C PHE A 175 -2.68 18.88 0.93
N LEU A 176 -1.72 18.68 0.00
CA LEU A 176 -1.62 19.45 -1.25
C LEU A 176 -2.86 19.28 -2.14
N ASP A 177 -3.40 18.08 -2.22
CA ASP A 177 -4.63 17.83 -2.97
C ASP A 177 -5.80 18.63 -2.39
N ARG A 178 -6.02 18.56 -1.08
CA ARG A 178 -7.06 19.34 -0.39
C ARG A 178 -6.86 20.84 -0.51
N LEU A 179 -5.62 21.32 -0.42
CA LEU A 179 -5.30 22.75 -0.56
C LEU A 179 -5.61 23.25 -1.96
N ASN A 180 -5.25 22.50 -3.01
CA ASN A 180 -5.56 22.87 -4.40
C ASN A 180 -7.08 22.91 -4.64
N MET A 181 -7.83 21.95 -4.09
CA MET A 181 -9.29 21.96 -4.14
C MET A 181 -9.85 23.19 -3.42
N ALA A 182 -9.38 23.49 -2.21
CA ALA A 182 -9.83 24.64 -1.43
C ALA A 182 -9.53 25.97 -2.14
N ILE A 183 -8.36 26.13 -2.77
CA ILE A 183 -8.01 27.31 -3.57
C ILE A 183 -8.98 27.46 -4.75
N SER A 184 -9.29 26.37 -5.44
CA SER A 184 -10.21 26.36 -6.58
C SER A 184 -11.63 26.79 -6.16
N HIS A 185 -12.11 26.32 -5.00
CA HIS A 185 -13.37 26.74 -4.41
C HIS A 185 -13.35 28.20 -3.97
N ALA A 186 -12.31 28.60 -3.20
CA ALA A 186 -12.16 29.97 -2.70
C ALA A 186 -12.10 30.99 -3.87
N ARG A 187 -11.41 30.66 -4.97
CA ARG A 187 -11.34 31.49 -6.18
C ARG A 187 -12.74 31.71 -6.81
N ARG A 188 -13.52 30.62 -6.93
CA ARG A 188 -14.86 30.66 -7.51
C ARG A 188 -15.83 31.46 -6.63
N ASP A 189 -15.79 31.22 -5.33
CA ASP A 189 -16.76 31.74 -4.38
C ASP A 189 -16.29 33.09 -3.78
N LYS A 190 -15.10 33.59 -4.18
CA LYS A 190 -14.46 34.81 -3.68
C LYS A 190 -14.28 34.81 -2.16
N ASN A 191 -13.99 33.64 -1.60
CA ASN A 191 -13.72 33.45 -0.20
C ASN A 191 -12.23 33.49 0.10
N MET A 192 -11.89 33.69 1.37
CA MET A 192 -10.53 33.51 1.89
C MET A 192 -10.38 32.11 2.47
N LEU A 193 -9.17 31.60 2.45
CA LEU A 193 -8.71 30.44 3.22
C LEU A 193 -7.41 30.78 3.95
N ALA A 194 -7.08 30.02 4.99
CA ALA A 194 -5.78 30.17 5.64
C ALA A 194 -5.01 28.85 5.62
N VAL A 195 -3.68 28.97 5.50
CA VAL A 195 -2.73 27.87 5.70
C VAL A 195 -1.81 28.26 6.86
N MET A 196 -1.55 27.28 7.74
CA MET A 196 -0.56 27.43 8.80
C MET A 196 0.52 26.38 8.63
N PHE A 197 1.77 26.79 8.84
CA PHE A 197 2.89 25.89 9.01
C PHE A 197 3.26 25.87 10.50
N VAL A 198 3.31 24.71 11.12
CA VAL A 198 3.53 24.53 12.56
C VAL A 198 4.71 23.60 12.77
N ASP A 199 5.67 23.98 13.57
CA ASP A 199 6.82 23.17 13.91
C ASP A 199 6.98 23.14 15.45
N LEU A 200 7.24 21.94 15.97
CA LEU A 200 7.44 21.75 17.41
C LEU A 200 8.84 22.19 17.82
N ASP A 201 8.92 23.18 18.66
CA ASP A 201 10.20 23.72 19.12
C ASP A 201 10.99 22.66 19.89
N GLN A 202 12.27 22.51 19.53
CA GLN A 202 13.23 21.63 20.20
C GLN A 202 12.86 20.13 20.18
N PHE A 203 12.00 19.66 19.30
CA PHE A 203 11.61 18.25 19.19
C PHE A 203 12.82 17.32 19.01
N LYS A 204 13.83 17.74 18.24
CA LYS A 204 15.08 16.99 18.10
C LYS A 204 15.77 16.74 19.45
N GLN A 205 15.76 17.72 20.37
CA GLN A 205 16.36 17.57 21.71
C GLN A 205 15.61 16.53 22.54
N VAL A 206 14.27 16.43 22.41
CA VAL A 206 13.49 15.38 23.05
C VAL A 206 13.94 14.01 22.55
N ASN A 207 14.07 13.83 21.23
CA ASN A 207 14.56 12.58 20.64
C ASN A 207 15.99 12.23 21.11
N ASP A 208 16.89 13.22 21.11
CA ASP A 208 18.29 13.03 21.47
C ASP A 208 18.46 12.69 22.98
N THR A 209 17.55 13.19 23.84
CA THR A 209 17.62 13.01 25.30
C THR A 209 16.84 11.81 25.81
N LEU A 210 15.62 11.59 25.30
CA LEU A 210 14.65 10.61 25.81
C LEU A 210 14.41 9.44 24.84
N GLY A 211 14.99 9.51 23.64
CA GLY A 211 14.88 8.49 22.61
C GLY A 211 13.66 8.68 21.68
N HIS A 212 13.75 8.08 20.49
CA HIS A 212 12.72 8.20 19.44
C HIS A 212 11.34 7.69 19.86
N LYS A 213 11.28 6.68 20.76
CA LYS A 213 10.00 6.15 21.24
C LYS A 213 9.18 7.23 21.97
N VAL A 214 9.83 7.99 22.86
CA VAL A 214 9.17 9.10 23.57
C VAL A 214 8.80 10.22 22.61
N GLY A 215 9.64 10.51 21.61
CA GLY A 215 9.33 11.46 20.56
C GLY A 215 8.11 11.07 19.71
N ASP A 216 7.96 9.79 19.39
CA ASP A 216 6.81 9.26 18.65
C ASP A 216 5.50 9.41 19.45
N GLU A 217 5.54 9.09 20.76
CA GLU A 217 4.39 9.29 21.66
C GLU A 217 4.06 10.78 21.84
N LEU A 218 5.08 11.64 21.89
CA LEU A 218 4.90 13.09 21.90
C LEU A 218 4.17 13.59 20.65
N LEU A 219 4.58 13.13 19.47
CA LEU A 219 3.92 13.49 18.21
C LEU A 219 2.46 13.04 18.17
N ARG A 220 2.13 11.85 18.69
CA ARG A 220 0.73 11.37 18.80
C ARG A 220 -0.07 12.26 19.75
N ALA A 221 0.47 12.54 20.93
CA ALA A 221 -0.20 13.36 21.93
C ALA A 221 -0.44 14.81 21.47
N VAL A 222 0.54 15.41 20.79
CA VAL A 222 0.44 16.73 20.15
C VAL A 222 -0.64 16.72 19.07
N THR A 223 -0.66 15.68 18.24
CA THR A 223 -1.68 15.51 17.18
C THR A 223 -3.09 15.54 17.75
N GLU A 224 -3.37 14.80 18.82
CA GLU A 224 -4.69 14.78 19.44
C GLU A 224 -5.07 16.13 20.05
N ARG A 225 -4.12 16.83 20.65
CA ARG A 225 -4.35 18.20 21.14
C ARG A 225 -4.69 19.18 20.01
N MET A 226 -3.92 19.16 18.91
CA MET A 226 -4.18 20.02 17.76
C MET A 226 -5.54 19.74 17.12
N LYS A 227 -5.90 18.45 16.96
CA LYS A 227 -7.22 18.06 16.45
C LYS A 227 -8.35 18.65 17.28
N SER A 228 -8.23 18.66 18.61
CA SER A 228 -9.27 19.19 19.50
C SER A 228 -9.50 20.72 19.36
N CYS A 229 -8.55 21.44 18.77
CA CYS A 229 -8.64 22.88 18.51
C CYS A 229 -9.28 23.24 17.16
N LEU A 230 -9.45 22.22 16.27
CA LEU A 230 -9.93 22.39 14.90
C LEU A 230 -11.39 21.96 14.76
N ARG A 231 -12.04 22.44 13.69
CA ARG A 231 -13.40 22.05 13.30
C ARG A 231 -13.35 20.88 12.32
N ASP A 232 -14.45 20.17 12.17
CA ASP A 232 -14.55 19.03 11.22
C ASP A 232 -14.19 19.39 9.76
N GLY A 233 -14.38 20.64 9.35
CA GLY A 233 -14.03 21.13 8.01
C GLY A 233 -12.56 21.50 7.82
N ASP A 234 -11.81 21.68 8.92
CA ASP A 234 -10.39 22.02 8.84
C ASP A 234 -9.54 20.76 8.59
N THR A 235 -8.38 20.93 7.98
CA THR A 235 -7.46 19.81 7.75
C THR A 235 -6.17 20.04 8.54
N LEU A 236 -5.84 19.10 9.43
CA LEU A 236 -4.52 18.97 10.04
C LEU A 236 -3.76 17.88 9.28
N ALA A 237 -2.50 18.16 8.91
CA ALA A 237 -1.62 17.23 8.23
C ALA A 237 -0.22 17.23 8.86
N ARG A 238 0.51 16.13 8.71
CA ARG A 238 1.92 16.03 9.07
C ARG A 238 2.75 15.86 7.80
N LEU A 239 3.69 16.77 7.57
CA LEU A 239 4.50 16.76 6.35
C LEU A 239 5.73 15.87 6.49
N ALA A 240 6.47 16.02 7.58
CA ALA A 240 7.63 15.21 7.94
C ALA A 240 8.07 15.56 9.38
N GLY A 241 8.75 14.64 10.08
CA GLY A 241 9.37 14.95 11.38
C GLY A 241 8.39 15.59 12.38
N ASP A 242 8.69 16.80 12.79
CA ASP A 242 7.92 17.67 13.70
C ASP A 242 7.11 18.77 12.98
N GLU A 243 7.05 18.70 11.64
CA GLU A 243 6.38 19.67 10.79
C GLU A 243 4.92 19.29 10.55
N PHE A 244 3.99 20.15 10.96
CA PHE A 244 2.57 20.02 10.71
C PHE A 244 2.05 21.19 9.86
N THR A 245 0.95 20.96 9.16
CA THR A 245 0.24 22.01 8.42
C THR A 245 -1.24 21.96 8.73
N VAL A 246 -1.85 23.14 8.72
CA VAL A 246 -3.30 23.29 8.91
C VAL A 246 -3.88 24.04 7.72
N LEU A 247 -4.98 23.55 7.19
CA LEU A 247 -5.79 24.23 6.19
C LEU A 247 -7.15 24.57 6.80
N ILE A 248 -7.49 25.84 6.76
CA ILE A 248 -8.83 26.38 7.09
C ILE A 248 -9.48 26.79 5.77
N PRO A 249 -10.33 25.95 5.17
CA PRO A 249 -10.77 26.10 3.78
C PRO A 249 -11.76 27.27 3.58
N VAL A 250 -12.41 27.72 4.63
CA VAL A 250 -13.30 28.88 4.62
C VAL A 250 -12.98 29.77 5.82
N LEU A 251 -12.44 30.95 5.53
CA LEU A 251 -12.05 31.92 6.53
C LEU A 251 -13.05 33.10 6.54
N PRO A 252 -13.86 33.28 7.57
CA PRO A 252 -14.88 34.35 7.59
C PRO A 252 -14.25 35.76 7.67
N HIS A 253 -13.11 35.88 8.33
CA HIS A 253 -12.30 37.09 8.43
C HIS A 253 -10.84 36.73 8.78
N PRO A 254 -9.86 37.59 8.48
CA PRO A 254 -8.42 37.28 8.68
C PRO A 254 -8.06 36.88 10.12
N ASP A 255 -8.67 37.52 11.12
CA ASP A 255 -8.40 37.22 12.53
C ASP A 255 -8.83 35.81 12.96
N ALA A 256 -9.67 35.12 12.18
CA ALA A 256 -10.08 33.76 12.52
C ALA A 256 -8.90 32.77 12.48
N ALA A 257 -7.93 32.96 11.59
CA ALA A 257 -6.71 32.17 11.57
C ALA A 257 -5.86 32.40 12.83
N ARG A 258 -5.71 33.69 13.24
CA ARG A 258 -5.04 34.04 14.48
C ARG A 258 -5.62 33.32 15.68
N ASN A 259 -6.93 33.29 15.82
CA ASN A 259 -7.62 32.63 16.93
C ASN A 259 -7.31 31.13 17.01
N VAL A 260 -7.10 30.45 15.86
CA VAL A 260 -6.68 29.04 15.83
C VAL A 260 -5.23 28.89 16.28
N ALA A 261 -4.33 29.76 15.85
CA ALA A 261 -2.93 29.75 16.28
C ALA A 261 -2.80 29.99 17.79
N GLU A 262 -3.58 30.95 18.35
CA GLU A 262 -3.61 31.22 19.80
C GLU A 262 -4.10 29.99 20.59
N LYS A 263 -5.15 29.30 20.11
CA LYS A 263 -5.61 28.06 20.73
C LYS A 263 -4.55 26.96 20.71
N PHE A 264 -3.74 26.84 19.64
CA PHE A 264 -2.65 25.89 19.61
C PHE A 264 -1.59 26.21 20.66
N LEU A 265 -1.15 27.46 20.77
CA LEU A 265 -0.18 27.88 21.78
C LEU A 265 -0.72 27.66 23.21
N GLU A 266 -2.01 27.97 23.46
CA GLU A 266 -2.65 27.68 24.73
C GLU A 266 -2.69 26.17 25.01
N CYS A 267 -3.01 25.37 24.03
CA CYS A 267 -3.07 23.92 24.11
C CYS A 267 -1.69 23.31 24.45
N PHE A 268 -0.60 23.86 23.87
CA PHE A 268 0.78 23.42 24.14
C PHE A 268 1.33 23.92 25.48
N SER A 269 0.77 24.97 26.07
CA SER A 269 1.19 25.48 27.38
C SER A 269 0.97 24.47 28.53
N LYS A 270 0.07 23.48 28.34
CA LYS A 270 -0.20 22.42 29.31
C LYS A 270 0.79 21.28 29.15
N PRO A 271 1.43 20.82 30.23
CA PRO A 271 2.36 19.70 30.15
C PRO A 271 1.74 18.43 29.55
N LEU A 272 2.57 17.62 28.90
CA LEU A 272 2.24 16.29 28.39
C LEU A 272 2.90 15.24 29.27
N HIS A 273 2.14 14.23 29.72
CA HIS A 273 2.66 13.14 30.51
C HIS A 273 2.86 11.92 29.59
N ILE A 274 4.11 11.57 29.31
CA ILE A 274 4.49 10.51 28.35
C ILE A 274 5.54 9.61 29.00
N ASP A 275 5.28 8.32 29.12
CA ASP A 275 6.17 7.30 29.70
C ASP A 275 6.78 7.71 31.07
N GLY A 276 6.01 8.43 31.90
CA GLY A 276 6.44 8.91 33.23
C GLY A 276 7.21 10.24 33.21
N PHE A 277 7.42 10.85 32.06
CA PHE A 277 8.01 12.17 31.91
C PHE A 277 6.92 13.26 31.78
N GLU A 278 7.17 14.41 32.40
CA GLU A 278 6.36 15.61 32.18
C GLU A 278 7.08 16.51 31.18
N LEU A 279 6.51 16.65 29.97
CA LEU A 279 7.11 17.38 28.85
C LEU A 279 6.33 18.66 28.57
N CYS A 280 7.04 19.78 28.58
CA CYS A 280 6.54 21.07 28.12
C CYS A 280 7.04 21.30 26.68
N VAL A 281 6.12 21.41 25.74
CA VAL A 281 6.43 21.63 24.32
C VAL A 281 5.88 22.98 23.91
N THR A 282 6.59 23.66 23.05
CA THR A 282 6.13 24.89 22.40
C THR A 282 6.14 24.69 20.89
N ALA A 283 5.52 25.61 20.15
CA ALA A 283 5.49 25.57 18.71
C ALA A 283 5.72 26.94 18.09
N SER A 284 6.34 26.92 16.92
CA SER A 284 6.49 28.09 16.04
C SER A 284 5.52 27.96 14.88
N ILE A 285 4.68 28.97 14.66
CA ILE A 285 3.54 28.93 13.71
C ILE A 285 3.66 30.07 12.71
N GLY A 286 3.72 29.75 11.43
CA GLY A 286 3.57 30.71 10.33
C GLY A 286 2.18 30.66 9.74
N ILE A 287 1.57 31.83 9.48
CA ILE A 287 0.19 31.95 8.97
C ILE A 287 0.21 32.70 7.64
N VAL A 288 -0.54 32.19 6.66
CA VAL A 288 -0.79 32.85 5.37
C VAL A 288 -2.26 32.82 5.03
N ILE A 289 -2.73 33.82 4.29
CA ILE A 289 -4.13 33.97 3.89
C ILE A 289 -4.21 34.12 2.37
N TYR A 290 -4.93 33.19 1.72
CA TYR A 290 -5.29 33.31 0.32
C TYR A 290 -6.42 34.34 0.13
N PRO A 291 -6.40 35.18 -0.92
CA PRO A 291 -5.36 35.29 -1.97
C PRO A 291 -4.21 36.26 -1.65
N ASN A 292 -4.23 36.93 -0.48
CA ASN A 292 -3.34 38.05 -0.17
C ASN A 292 -1.87 37.65 -0.11
N ASP A 293 -1.58 36.45 0.42
CA ASP A 293 -0.22 35.98 0.71
C ASP A 293 0.26 34.91 -0.30
N GLY A 294 -0.53 34.64 -1.35
CA GLY A 294 -0.19 33.69 -2.41
C GLY A 294 -1.44 33.24 -3.18
N GLU A 295 -1.27 32.86 -4.44
CA GLU A 295 -2.35 32.47 -5.33
C GLU A 295 -2.39 30.94 -5.63
N ASP A 296 -1.37 30.21 -5.24
CA ASP A 296 -1.21 28.77 -5.45
C ASP A 296 -0.69 28.06 -4.18
N ALA A 297 -0.78 26.74 -4.18
CA ALA A 297 -0.41 25.93 -3.02
C ALA A 297 1.08 26.02 -2.65
N GLU A 298 1.95 26.15 -3.64
CA GLU A 298 3.39 26.21 -3.45
C GLU A 298 3.79 27.52 -2.79
N SER A 299 3.32 28.67 -3.33
CA SER A 299 3.57 29.99 -2.75
C SER A 299 3.03 30.11 -1.33
N LEU A 300 1.79 29.62 -1.07
CA LEU A 300 1.23 29.66 0.26
C LEU A 300 2.03 28.85 1.28
N LEU A 301 2.43 27.62 0.94
CA LEU A 301 3.26 26.81 1.84
C LEU A 301 4.64 27.43 2.06
N HIS A 302 5.26 27.94 1.02
CA HIS A 302 6.56 28.61 1.13
C HIS A 302 6.51 29.84 2.02
N HIS A 303 5.50 30.70 1.86
CA HIS A 303 5.34 31.90 2.67
C HIS A 303 4.99 31.57 4.14
N ALA A 304 4.19 30.51 4.38
CA ALA A 304 3.92 30.03 5.73
C ALA A 304 5.19 29.51 6.42
N ASP A 305 6.07 28.80 5.70
CA ASP A 305 7.35 28.33 6.21
C ASP A 305 8.29 29.51 6.54
N ILE A 306 8.36 30.55 5.68
CA ILE A 306 9.11 31.78 5.97
C ILE A 306 8.63 32.42 7.27
N ALA A 307 7.32 32.58 7.45
CA ALA A 307 6.78 33.19 8.65
C ALA A 307 7.09 32.35 9.91
N MET A 308 6.94 31.04 9.83
CA MET A 308 7.28 30.11 10.90
C MET A 308 8.77 30.18 11.27
N TYR A 309 9.66 30.23 10.28
CA TYR A 309 11.10 30.33 10.51
C TYR A 309 11.46 31.64 11.23
N ARG A 310 10.82 32.76 10.89
CA ARG A 310 11.02 34.04 11.59
C ARG A 310 10.66 33.98 13.07
N ILE A 311 9.59 33.27 13.43
CA ILE A 311 9.26 33.02 14.84
C ILE A 311 10.34 32.20 15.53
N LYS A 312 10.89 31.18 14.89
CA LYS A 312 12.01 30.40 15.44
C LYS A 312 13.24 31.28 15.76
N GLU A 313 13.55 32.24 14.89
CA GLU A 313 14.62 33.20 15.12
C GLU A 313 14.31 34.25 16.20
N SER A 314 13.04 34.63 16.36
CA SER A 314 12.60 35.65 17.31
C SER A 314 12.35 35.13 18.74
N GLY A 315 12.69 33.88 19.03
CA GLY A 315 12.58 33.32 20.38
C GLY A 315 11.63 32.17 20.52
N ARG A 316 11.02 31.68 19.42
CA ARG A 316 10.07 30.54 19.36
C ARG A 316 8.76 30.81 20.11
N ASN A 317 7.97 29.75 20.34
CA ASN A 317 6.73 29.78 21.11
C ASN A 317 5.78 30.93 20.74
N GLY A 318 5.38 30.97 19.48
CA GLY A 318 4.55 32.05 18.96
C GLY A 318 4.05 31.81 17.56
N TYR A 319 3.34 32.78 17.04
CA TYR A 319 2.87 32.78 15.66
C TYR A 319 3.20 34.10 14.96
N LEU A 320 3.30 34.05 13.65
CA LEU A 320 3.54 35.21 12.81
C LEU A 320 2.71 35.08 11.52
N HIS A 321 2.02 36.15 11.17
CA HIS A 321 1.41 36.28 9.86
C HIS A 321 2.47 36.75 8.85
N TYR A 322 2.48 36.13 7.69
CA TYR A 322 3.39 36.52 6.62
C TYR A 322 3.13 37.96 6.17
N GLY A 323 4.20 38.69 5.90
CA GLY A 323 4.18 40.01 5.29
C GLY A 323 5.14 40.06 4.11
N ALA A 324 4.77 40.77 3.06
CA ALA A 324 5.56 40.81 1.80
C ALA A 324 7.01 41.26 2.01
N GLU A 325 7.30 42.06 3.04
CA GLU A 325 8.61 42.48 3.45
C GLU A 325 9.50 41.33 3.94
N MET A 326 8.94 40.22 4.33
CA MET A 326 9.69 39.05 4.82
C MET A 326 10.42 38.30 3.71
N SER A 327 9.96 38.40 2.46
CA SER A 327 10.62 37.79 1.30
C SER A 327 11.94 38.44 0.91
N THR A 328 12.23 39.64 1.38
CA THR A 328 13.40 40.42 0.95
C THR A 328 14.68 40.11 1.73
N CYS A 329 14.64 39.27 2.76
CA CYS A 329 15.81 38.89 3.55
C CYS A 329 16.35 37.52 3.10
N PRO A 330 17.66 37.38 2.79
CA PRO A 330 18.20 36.12 2.28
C PRO A 330 18.06 34.99 3.30
N PHE A 331 17.43 33.90 2.87
CA PHE A 331 17.34 32.65 3.62
C PHE A 331 18.74 32.03 3.80
N PRO A 332 19.24 31.76 5.01
CA PRO A 332 20.48 31.03 5.20
C PRO A 332 20.35 29.51 4.98
N GLY A 333 19.30 29.05 4.31
CA GLY A 333 18.92 27.61 4.23
C GLY A 333 18.62 27.05 2.85
N ASN A 334 19.18 27.59 1.75
CA ASN A 334 19.08 26.95 0.44
C ASN A 334 20.12 25.83 0.28
N ALA A 335 19.96 24.73 1.00
CA ALA A 335 20.67 23.47 0.77
C ALA A 335 19.75 22.29 1.11
N ARG A 336 18.60 22.18 0.42
CA ARG A 336 17.90 20.90 0.26
C ARG A 336 17.75 20.66 -1.24
N VAL A 337 18.74 19.93 -1.78
CA VAL A 337 18.75 19.31 -3.10
C VAL A 337 17.69 18.21 -3.14
N PRO A 338 17.14 17.92 -4.33
CA PRO A 338 15.87 17.24 -4.63
C PRO A 338 15.72 15.83 -4.14
#